data_8228bc732e74ef12c9be6cd605edf921
#
_entry.id   8228bc732e74ef12c9be6cd605edf921
#
_cell.length_a   1.000
_cell.length_b   1.000
_cell.length_c   1.000
_cell.angle_alpha   90.00
_cell.angle_beta   90.00
_cell.angle_gamma   90.00
#
_symmetry.space_group_name_H-M   'P 1'
#
loop_
_entity.id
_entity.type
_entity.pdbx_description
1 polymer ?
#
loop_
_entity_poly.entity_id
_entity_poly.type
_entity_poly.pdbx_seq_one_letter_code
_entity_poly.pdbx_strand_id
1 'polypeptide(L)'
;SDNEITGTISTATKANQVNVSWDTTTNSSHYIPFVAGSGSRTVEIDSGLRYNPADNEITGTISTCTKANTVQVSWDSTTDSSHYIPFVAGSGARGIEIDSNIRYNPSTNIITGTATTATNITVADESSDTTCYPVFTTAASGNRPPKTGSNLKFNSANGTLTATDFDATSDIRLKTNIQPIEDPLDKVIQIEGVSFNWKQDNRPALGVIADQIEKVIPELVHGDDPKTVNYNGLVGLLIEAVKEQQTQIDSLKERLSKLE
;
A
#
# COMPACT_ATOMS: atom_id res chain seq x y z
N SER A 1 21.78 64.28 49.08
CA SER A 1 23.22 64.06 49.00
C SER A 1 23.45 62.62 48.65
N ASP A 2 23.89 62.40 47.44
CA ASP A 2 24.22 61.09 46.92
C ASP A 2 25.50 60.59 47.59
N ASN A 3 25.41 59.47 48.28
CA ASN A 3 26.56 58.75 48.82
C ASN A 3 27.20 57.91 47.70
N GLU A 4 27.61 58.58 46.64
CA GLU A 4 28.27 57.90 45.56
C GLU A 4 29.76 57.81 45.81
N ILE A 5 30.34 56.64 45.89
CA ILE A 5 31.76 56.41 45.93
C ILE A 5 32.28 56.31 44.51
N THR A 6 32.84 57.41 43.98
CA THR A 6 33.52 57.38 42.68
C THR A 6 35.02 57.06 42.91
N GLY A 7 35.44 55.90 42.41
CA GLY A 7 36.81 55.43 42.47
C GLY A 7 36.98 53.93 42.54
N THR A 8 38.17 53.38 42.33
CA THR A 8 38.45 51.96 42.44
C THR A 8 38.54 51.52 43.89
N ILE A 9 37.63 50.75 44.38
CA ILE A 9 37.74 50.11 45.72
C ILE A 9 38.46 48.77 45.51
N SER A 10 39.71 48.73 46.03
CA SER A 10 40.53 47.49 45.86
C SER A 10 40.10 46.34 46.76
N THR A 11 39.32 46.63 47.85
CA THR A 11 38.78 45.55 48.69
C THR A 11 37.45 45.98 49.31
N ALA A 12 36.33 45.41 48.91
CA ALA A 12 35.05 45.49 49.59
C ALA A 12 34.80 44.19 50.33
N THR A 13 34.64 44.24 51.66
CA THR A 13 34.44 43.03 52.49
C THR A 13 33.08 42.43 52.35
N LYS A 14 32.02 43.18 51.97
CA LYS A 14 30.66 42.75 51.62
C LYS A 14 29.91 43.85 50.91
N ALA A 15 29.25 43.52 49.83
CA ALA A 15 28.12 44.26 49.25
C ALA A 15 26.82 43.58 49.72
N ASN A 16 25.96 44.28 50.47
CA ASN A 16 24.73 43.79 51.02
C ASN A 16 23.59 43.73 49.92
N GLN A 17 23.75 44.54 48.91
CA GLN A 17 22.76 44.62 47.81
C GLN A 17 23.46 44.95 46.49
N VAL A 18 22.97 44.31 45.43
CA VAL A 18 23.21 44.67 44.01
C VAL A 18 21.90 45.18 43.46
N ASN A 19 21.87 46.46 43.06
CA ASN A 19 20.70 47.01 42.39
C ASN A 19 20.62 46.45 40.98
N VAL A 20 19.51 45.78 40.70
CA VAL A 20 19.18 45.31 39.35
C VAL A 20 17.92 46.02 38.83
N SER A 21 17.94 46.46 37.60
CA SER A 21 16.77 47.03 36.93
C SER A 21 16.17 46.03 35.96
N TRP A 22 14.86 46.10 35.80
CA TRP A 22 14.16 45.30 34.78
C TRP A 22 14.46 45.86 33.40
N ASP A 23 14.85 44.99 32.49
CA ASP A 23 14.93 45.30 31.07
C ASP A 23 14.09 44.27 30.30
N THR A 24 13.10 44.76 29.56
CA THR A 24 12.19 43.98 28.74
C THR A 24 12.09 44.51 27.31
N THR A 25 12.88 45.55 26.99
CA THR A 25 12.73 46.29 25.73
C THR A 25 13.99 46.40 24.89
N THR A 26 15.18 46.22 25.54
CA THR A 26 16.43 46.31 24.79
C THR A 26 16.60 45.13 23.85
N ASN A 27 16.58 45.42 22.55
CA ASN A 27 16.80 44.38 21.52
C ASN A 27 18.31 44.18 21.30
N SER A 28 18.97 43.60 22.29
CA SER A 28 20.36 43.13 22.22
C SER A 28 20.60 41.98 23.17
N SER A 29 21.58 41.15 22.88
CA SER A 29 21.91 40.00 23.74
C SER A 29 22.74 40.40 24.92
N HIS A 30 22.24 40.10 26.11
CA HIS A 30 22.92 40.36 27.41
C HIS A 30 23.61 39.09 27.93
N TYR A 31 24.71 39.28 28.61
CA TYR A 31 25.39 38.17 29.29
C TYR A 31 24.61 37.71 30.53
N ILE A 32 24.47 36.44 30.72
CA ILE A 32 23.85 35.85 31.92
C ILE A 32 24.94 35.64 32.95
N PRO A 33 24.83 36.29 34.15
CA PRO A 33 25.84 36.11 35.20
C PRO A 33 25.63 34.77 35.94
N PHE A 34 26.71 34.14 36.30
CA PHE A 34 26.76 32.92 37.07
C PHE A 34 27.59 33.09 38.34
N VAL A 35 27.32 32.24 39.33
CA VAL A 35 28.08 32.18 40.56
C VAL A 35 28.53 30.75 40.82
N ALA A 36 29.82 30.52 40.97
CA ALA A 36 30.40 29.20 41.18
C ALA A 36 30.20 28.67 42.62
N GLY A 37 28.99 28.32 43.01
CA GLY A 37 28.64 27.74 44.31
C GLY A 37 28.10 28.74 45.33
N SER A 38 27.98 28.34 46.59
CA SER A 38 27.48 29.18 47.71
C SER A 38 28.58 29.94 48.45
N GLY A 39 28.23 31.06 49.12
CA GLY A 39 29.16 31.91 49.87
C GLY A 39 29.63 33.13 49.06
N SER A 40 30.69 33.81 49.58
CA SER A 40 31.28 34.94 48.85
C SER A 40 32.05 34.48 47.64
N ARG A 41 31.48 34.69 46.45
CA ARG A 41 32.04 34.26 45.16
C ARG A 41 32.06 35.41 44.15
N THR A 42 32.93 35.32 43.20
CA THR A 42 32.97 36.22 42.06
C THR A 42 31.76 35.90 41.15
N VAL A 43 31.16 36.95 40.60
CA VAL A 43 30.18 36.80 39.54
C VAL A 43 30.94 36.59 38.23
N GLU A 44 30.64 35.53 37.55
CA GLU A 44 31.27 35.15 36.28
C GLU A 44 30.25 35.26 35.17
N ILE A 45 30.70 35.43 33.93
CA ILE A 45 29.87 35.45 32.74
C ILE A 45 30.44 34.48 31.72
N ASP A 46 29.55 33.75 31.04
CA ASP A 46 29.89 32.93 29.87
C ASP A 46 29.55 33.71 28.60
N SER A 47 30.54 33.97 27.76
CA SER A 47 30.34 34.67 26.51
C SER A 47 29.52 33.88 25.47
N GLY A 48 29.40 32.56 25.66
CA GLY A 48 28.63 31.64 24.80
C GLY A 48 27.14 31.56 25.15
N LEU A 49 26.69 32.09 26.31
CA LEU A 49 25.30 32.07 26.73
C LEU A 49 24.77 33.50 26.94
N ARG A 50 23.75 33.88 26.19
CA ARG A 50 23.18 35.24 26.21
C ARG A 50 21.66 35.22 26.23
N TYR A 51 21.06 36.27 26.80
CA TYR A 51 19.62 36.49 26.82
C TYR A 51 19.26 37.80 26.12
N ASN A 52 18.27 37.79 25.24
CA ASN A 52 17.69 38.99 24.62
C ASN A 52 16.34 39.31 25.29
N PRO A 53 16.25 40.43 26.06
CA PRO A 53 15.01 40.80 26.75
C PRO A 53 13.82 41.13 25.83
N ALA A 54 14.08 41.72 24.67
CA ALA A 54 13.01 42.13 23.74
C ALA A 54 12.31 40.93 23.11
N ASP A 55 13.06 39.88 22.76
CA ASP A 55 12.55 38.70 22.11
C ASP A 55 12.30 37.53 23.06
N ASN A 56 12.72 37.69 24.33
CA ASN A 56 12.72 36.65 25.38
C ASN A 56 13.49 35.37 24.93
N GLU A 57 14.56 35.56 24.18
CA GLU A 57 15.35 34.47 23.58
C GLU A 57 16.67 34.27 24.33
N ILE A 58 17.02 33.01 24.59
CA ILE A 58 18.33 32.60 25.06
C ILE A 58 19.12 32.02 23.88
N THR A 59 20.23 32.67 23.53
CA THR A 59 21.16 32.20 22.50
C THR A 59 22.42 31.58 23.13
N GLY A 60 22.81 30.41 22.64
CA GLY A 60 23.99 29.69 23.12
C GLY A 60 23.93 28.21 22.83
N THR A 61 25.05 27.51 23.04
CA THR A 61 25.10 26.06 22.92
C THR A 61 24.85 25.42 24.29
N ILE A 62 23.75 24.74 24.43
CA ILE A 62 23.44 23.91 25.60
C ILE A 62 23.81 22.47 25.25
N SER A 63 24.95 21.97 25.75
CA SER A 63 25.41 20.62 25.46
C SER A 63 24.54 19.51 26.08
N THR A 64 23.82 19.82 27.16
CA THR A 64 22.93 18.87 27.84
C THR A 64 21.72 19.57 28.41
N CYS A 65 20.55 19.33 27.89
CA CYS A 65 19.27 19.72 28.48
C CYS A 65 18.61 18.49 29.10
N THR A 66 18.43 18.50 30.44
CA THR A 66 17.87 17.35 31.16
C THR A 66 16.37 17.14 30.85
N LYS A 67 15.64 18.21 30.53
CA LYS A 67 14.23 18.14 30.08
C LYS A 67 13.88 19.38 29.24
N ALA A 68 13.36 19.16 28.04
CA ALA A 68 12.53 20.14 27.34
C ALA A 68 11.06 19.76 27.56
N ASN A 69 10.27 20.64 28.19
CA ASN A 69 8.85 20.37 28.43
C ASN A 69 8.01 20.45 27.14
N THR A 70 8.46 21.21 26.17
CA THR A 70 7.80 21.39 24.89
C THR A 70 8.80 21.59 23.77
N VAL A 71 8.51 21.01 22.62
CA VAL A 71 9.13 21.35 21.34
C VAL A 71 8.05 22.07 20.53
N GLN A 72 8.29 23.32 20.16
CA GLN A 72 7.37 24.05 19.31
C GLN A 72 7.54 23.57 17.86
N VAL A 73 6.46 23.09 17.26
CA VAL A 73 6.40 22.72 15.85
C VAL A 73 5.41 23.64 15.13
N SER A 74 5.77 24.06 13.94
CA SER A 74 4.87 24.83 13.07
C SER A 74 4.24 23.93 12.00
N TRP A 75 3.02 24.26 11.60
CA TRP A 75 2.36 23.57 10.50
C TRP A 75 2.98 23.98 9.17
N ASP A 76 3.29 22.99 8.34
CA ASP A 76 3.65 23.19 6.95
C ASP A 76 2.76 22.28 6.08
N SER A 77 1.99 22.89 5.19
CA SER A 77 1.11 22.21 4.24
C SER A 77 1.33 22.67 2.80
N THR A 78 2.30 23.53 2.58
CA THR A 78 2.48 24.25 1.30
C THR A 78 3.85 24.06 0.66
N THR A 79 4.88 23.72 1.45
CA THR A 79 6.23 23.56 0.92
C THR A 79 6.31 22.34 0.01
N ASP A 80 6.61 22.56 -1.26
CA ASP A 80 6.82 21.48 -2.23
C ASP A 80 8.28 20.98 -2.17
N SER A 81 8.61 20.34 -1.06
CA SER A 81 9.89 19.64 -0.85
C SER A 81 9.71 18.50 0.16
N SER A 82 10.57 17.49 0.07
CA SER A 82 10.52 16.34 0.97
C SER A 82 11.22 16.64 2.28
N HIS A 83 10.49 16.53 3.39
CA HIS A 83 10.98 16.72 4.76
C HIS A 83 11.31 15.37 5.41
N TYR A 84 12.30 15.37 6.30
CA TYR A 84 12.62 14.20 7.09
C TYR A 84 11.58 13.99 8.20
N ILE A 85 11.19 12.75 8.43
CA ILE A 85 10.31 12.38 9.54
C ILE A 85 11.19 12.02 10.74
N PRO A 86 11.06 12.73 11.89
CA PRO A 86 11.83 12.42 13.07
C PRO A 86 11.30 11.18 13.81
N PHE A 87 12.18 10.37 14.33
CA PHE A 87 11.89 9.18 15.12
C PHE A 87 12.56 9.26 16.50
N VAL A 88 12.02 8.50 17.44
CA VAL A 88 12.60 8.36 18.79
C VAL A 88 12.83 6.88 19.05
N ALA A 89 14.05 6.50 19.39
CA ALA A 89 14.44 5.10 19.62
C ALA A 89 13.99 4.60 21.02
N GLY A 90 12.68 4.42 21.23
CA GLY A 90 12.10 3.88 22.45
C GLY A 90 11.64 4.95 23.45
N SER A 91 11.29 4.54 24.69
CA SER A 91 10.82 5.42 25.77
C SER A 91 11.96 6.00 26.61
N GLY A 92 11.72 7.14 27.26
CA GLY A 92 12.68 7.85 28.12
C GLY A 92 13.38 9.01 27.41
N ALA A 93 14.47 9.52 28.00
CA ALA A 93 15.27 10.59 27.42
C ALA A 93 16.10 10.03 26.24
N ARG A 94 15.66 10.27 25.03
CA ARG A 94 16.31 9.82 23.79
C ARG A 94 16.54 10.99 22.86
N GLY A 95 17.55 10.86 22.01
CA GLY A 95 17.73 11.77 20.88
C GLY A 95 16.62 11.64 19.85
N ILE A 96 16.32 12.73 19.17
CA ILE A 96 15.50 12.69 17.95
C ILE A 96 16.42 12.25 16.82
N GLU A 97 16.04 11.19 16.13
CA GLU A 97 16.76 10.62 15.00
C GLU A 97 15.96 10.82 13.72
N ILE A 98 16.62 10.84 12.58
CA ILE A 98 15.99 10.90 11.26
C ILE A 98 16.52 9.77 10.39
N ASP A 99 15.64 9.17 9.58
CA ASP A 99 16.03 8.25 8.52
C ASP A 99 15.99 9.00 7.19
N SER A 100 17.12 9.04 6.48
CA SER A 100 17.23 9.70 5.17
C SER A 100 16.36 9.06 4.08
N ASN A 101 15.92 7.82 4.30
CA ASN A 101 15.11 7.06 3.33
C ASN A 101 13.60 7.26 3.49
N ILE A 102 13.14 7.87 4.60
CA ILE A 102 11.73 8.16 4.83
C ILE A 102 11.53 9.67 4.89
N ARG A 103 10.71 10.19 3.98
CA ARG A 103 10.43 11.62 3.84
C ARG A 103 8.96 11.88 3.59
N TYR A 104 8.47 13.02 4.01
CA TYR A 104 7.12 13.50 3.76
C TYR A 104 7.15 14.82 2.99
N ASN A 105 6.32 14.95 1.95
CA ASN A 105 6.13 16.20 1.24
C ASN A 105 4.76 16.80 1.59
N PRO A 106 4.72 17.94 2.31
CA PRO A 106 3.48 18.57 2.75
C PRO A 106 2.55 19.04 1.63
N SER A 107 3.11 19.54 0.54
CA SER A 107 2.32 20.05 -0.60
C SER A 107 1.60 18.93 -1.34
N THR A 108 2.23 17.78 -1.53
CA THR A 108 1.67 16.63 -2.27
C THR A 108 1.02 15.58 -1.37
N ASN A 109 1.22 15.69 -0.05
CA ASN A 109 0.80 14.72 0.95
C ASN A 109 1.39 13.30 0.72
N ILE A 110 2.58 13.22 0.12
CA ILE A 110 3.24 11.96 -0.22
C ILE A 110 4.33 11.62 0.79
N ILE A 111 4.32 10.40 1.28
CA ILE A 111 5.45 9.80 2.01
C ILE A 111 6.29 9.00 1.02
N THR A 112 7.56 9.39 0.86
CA THR A 112 8.55 8.64 0.04
C THR A 112 9.40 7.78 0.97
N GLY A 113 9.51 6.49 0.66
CA GLY A 113 10.29 5.54 1.43
C GLY A 113 10.05 4.12 0.96
N THR A 114 10.85 3.17 1.44
CA THR A 114 10.65 1.74 1.18
C THR A 114 10.06 1.07 2.40
N ALA A 115 8.80 0.64 2.32
CA ALA A 115 8.22 -0.27 3.29
C ALA A 115 8.58 -1.72 2.87
N THR A 116 9.32 -2.43 3.70
CA THR A 116 9.68 -3.83 3.43
C THR A 116 8.51 -4.78 3.63
N THR A 117 7.52 -4.38 4.42
CA THR A 117 6.32 -5.19 4.70
C THR A 117 5.10 -4.30 4.84
N ALA A 118 4.08 -4.54 4.04
CA ALA A 118 2.73 -4.01 4.23
C ALA A 118 1.80 -5.17 4.60
N THR A 119 1.11 -5.08 5.72
CA THR A 119 0.17 -6.12 6.18
C THR A 119 -1.14 -6.07 5.40
N ASN A 120 -1.58 -4.88 5.03
CA ASN A 120 -2.84 -4.65 4.32
C ASN A 120 -2.66 -3.56 3.24
N ILE A 121 -3.39 -3.71 2.15
CA ILE A 121 -3.60 -2.68 1.15
C ILE A 121 -5.08 -2.35 1.18
N THR A 122 -5.44 -1.07 1.38
CA THR A 122 -6.82 -0.63 1.25
C THR A 122 -7.18 -0.56 -0.23
N VAL A 123 -8.22 -1.27 -0.61
CA VAL A 123 -8.77 -1.26 -1.97
C VAL A 123 -10.19 -0.73 -1.94
N ALA A 124 -10.59 -0.02 -3.00
CA ALA A 124 -11.96 0.39 -3.23
C ALA A 124 -12.60 -0.48 -4.32
N ASP A 125 -13.91 -0.62 -4.27
CA ASP A 125 -14.66 -1.25 -5.36
C ASP A 125 -14.60 -0.38 -6.60
N GLU A 126 -14.24 -0.99 -7.74
CA GLU A 126 -14.16 -0.33 -9.03
C GLU A 126 -15.07 -1.08 -10.02
N SER A 127 -16.06 -0.38 -10.55
CA SER A 127 -17.07 -0.96 -11.45
C SER A 127 -17.30 -0.18 -12.75
N SER A 128 -16.45 0.83 -13.02
CA SER A 128 -16.59 1.73 -14.17
C SER A 128 -15.45 1.68 -15.17
N ASP A 129 -14.25 1.28 -14.75
CA ASP A 129 -13.07 1.25 -15.60
C ASP A 129 -13.15 0.11 -16.65
N THR A 130 -12.87 0.45 -17.90
CA THR A 130 -12.88 -0.51 -19.00
C THR A 130 -11.54 -1.25 -19.17
N THR A 131 -10.50 -0.84 -18.44
CA THR A 131 -9.18 -1.45 -18.53
C THR A 131 -8.47 -1.37 -17.18
N CYS A 132 -8.52 -2.45 -16.41
CA CYS A 132 -7.75 -2.63 -15.18
C CYS A 132 -6.65 -3.68 -15.42
N TYR A 133 -5.53 -3.53 -14.74
CA TYR A 133 -4.44 -4.49 -14.81
C TYR A 133 -4.37 -5.27 -13.49
N PRO A 134 -4.59 -6.60 -13.51
CA PRO A 134 -4.42 -7.43 -12.33
C PRO A 134 -3.00 -7.35 -11.76
N VAL A 135 -2.90 -7.31 -10.42
CA VAL A 135 -1.63 -7.27 -9.71
C VAL A 135 -1.22 -8.70 -9.35
N PHE A 136 0.02 -9.04 -9.63
CA PHE A 136 0.60 -10.34 -9.28
C PHE A 136 2.03 -10.20 -8.79
N THR A 137 2.58 -11.28 -8.23
CA THR A 137 3.96 -11.36 -7.76
C THR A 137 4.73 -12.43 -8.53
N THR A 138 6.07 -12.35 -8.52
CA THR A 138 6.95 -13.29 -9.24
C THR A 138 7.22 -14.59 -8.50
N ALA A 139 6.69 -14.75 -7.30
CA ALA A 139 6.78 -15.98 -6.51
C ALA A 139 5.57 -16.14 -5.60
N ALA A 140 5.23 -17.38 -5.24
CA ALA A 140 4.08 -17.72 -4.42
C ALA A 140 4.26 -17.35 -2.93
N SER A 141 5.47 -17.04 -2.47
CA SER A 141 5.77 -16.69 -1.08
C SER A 141 6.93 -15.69 -0.96
N GLY A 142 7.09 -15.09 0.23
CA GLY A 142 8.13 -14.11 0.57
C GLY A 142 7.77 -12.68 0.18
N ASN A 143 8.60 -11.71 0.60
CA ASN A 143 8.45 -10.31 0.25
C ASN A 143 8.77 -10.08 -1.23
N ARG A 144 7.77 -9.74 -2.01
CA ARG A 144 7.91 -9.47 -3.45
C ARG A 144 7.21 -8.16 -3.81
N PRO A 145 7.79 -7.34 -4.68
CA PRO A 145 7.09 -6.18 -5.18
C PRO A 145 5.88 -6.60 -6.02
N PRO A 146 4.75 -5.89 -5.93
CA PRO A 146 3.62 -6.09 -6.82
C PRO A 146 4.02 -5.73 -8.25
N LYS A 147 3.49 -6.48 -9.21
CA LYS A 147 3.70 -6.27 -10.64
C LYS A 147 2.38 -6.37 -11.39
N THR A 148 2.34 -5.77 -12.56
CA THR A 148 1.25 -5.90 -13.52
C THR A 148 1.82 -6.26 -14.90
N GLY A 149 0.97 -6.75 -15.80
CA GLY A 149 1.34 -7.01 -17.19
C GLY A 149 0.27 -6.52 -18.15
N SER A 150 0.67 -5.94 -19.27
CA SER A 150 -0.28 -5.42 -20.28
C SER A 150 -1.04 -6.51 -21.04
N ASN A 151 -0.60 -7.78 -20.95
CA ASN A 151 -1.19 -8.91 -21.65
C ASN A 151 -2.41 -9.53 -20.94
N LEU A 152 -2.67 -9.15 -19.68
CA LEU A 152 -3.84 -9.57 -18.92
C LEU A 152 -4.58 -8.31 -18.45
N LYS A 153 -5.84 -8.17 -18.87
CA LYS A 153 -6.67 -7.01 -18.60
C LYS A 153 -8.04 -7.44 -18.08
N PHE A 154 -8.57 -6.68 -17.16
CA PHE A 154 -9.91 -6.84 -16.64
C PHE A 154 -10.72 -5.57 -16.92
N ASN A 155 -11.91 -5.76 -17.50
CA ASN A 155 -12.88 -4.68 -17.65
C ASN A 155 -13.89 -4.78 -16.51
N SER A 156 -13.77 -3.92 -15.51
CA SER A 156 -14.61 -3.94 -14.32
C SER A 156 -16.05 -3.51 -14.61
N ALA A 157 -16.26 -2.70 -15.65
CA ALA A 157 -17.61 -2.27 -16.05
C ALA A 157 -18.49 -3.42 -16.56
N ASN A 158 -17.91 -4.49 -17.11
CA ASN A 158 -18.68 -5.62 -17.69
C ASN A 158 -18.18 -7.01 -17.30
N GLY A 159 -17.19 -7.12 -16.43
CA GLY A 159 -16.64 -8.38 -15.92
C GLY A 159 -15.82 -9.19 -16.94
N THR A 160 -15.36 -8.59 -18.04
CA THR A 160 -14.58 -9.30 -19.06
C THR A 160 -13.11 -9.38 -18.69
N LEU A 161 -12.55 -10.59 -18.62
CA LEU A 161 -11.09 -10.82 -18.52
C LEU A 161 -10.53 -11.10 -19.92
N THR A 162 -9.51 -10.36 -20.33
CA THR A 162 -8.86 -10.50 -21.65
C THR A 162 -7.39 -10.83 -21.47
N ALA A 163 -6.93 -11.88 -22.11
CA ALA A 163 -5.53 -12.25 -22.24
C ALA A 163 -5.21 -12.60 -23.70
N THR A 164 -3.91 -12.65 -24.04
CA THR A 164 -3.47 -13.08 -25.37
C THR A 164 -3.79 -14.55 -25.60
N ASP A 165 -3.69 -15.38 -24.55
CA ASP A 165 -3.98 -16.82 -24.60
C ASP A 165 -4.38 -17.33 -23.21
N PHE A 166 -5.10 -18.46 -23.17
CA PHE A 166 -5.51 -19.17 -21.97
C PHE A 166 -5.17 -20.65 -22.09
N ASP A 167 -4.03 -21.06 -21.56
CA ASP A 167 -3.63 -22.45 -21.46
C ASP A 167 -4.21 -23.13 -20.22
N ALA A 168 -4.91 -24.24 -20.42
CA ALA A 168 -5.38 -25.08 -19.33
C ALA A 168 -4.41 -26.26 -19.11
N THR A 169 -3.98 -26.45 -17.87
CA THR A 169 -3.14 -27.59 -17.49
C THR A 169 -3.89 -28.91 -17.75
N SER A 170 -3.28 -29.83 -18.54
CA SER A 170 -3.90 -31.10 -18.92
C SER A 170 -2.93 -32.29 -18.87
N ASP A 171 -1.85 -32.21 -18.09
CA ASP A 171 -0.85 -33.28 -17.95
C ASP A 171 -1.48 -34.57 -17.37
N ILE A 172 -1.18 -35.72 -17.97
CA ILE A 172 -1.68 -37.02 -17.51
C ILE A 172 -1.27 -37.34 -16.06
N ARG A 173 -0.11 -36.85 -15.61
CA ARG A 173 0.39 -37.05 -14.24
C ARG A 173 -0.48 -36.43 -13.16
N LEU A 174 -1.35 -35.49 -13.53
CA LEU A 174 -2.29 -34.81 -12.64
C LEU A 174 -3.69 -35.45 -12.67
N LYS A 175 -3.89 -36.54 -13.40
CA LYS A 175 -5.18 -37.20 -13.62
C LYS A 175 -5.16 -38.64 -13.15
N THR A 176 -6.27 -39.09 -12.61
CA THR A 176 -6.49 -40.48 -12.20
C THR A 176 -7.80 -40.98 -12.78
N ASN A 177 -8.01 -42.31 -12.82
CA ASN A 177 -9.25 -42.95 -13.30
C ASN A 177 -9.68 -42.46 -14.68
N ILE A 178 -8.73 -42.39 -15.62
CA ILE A 178 -8.98 -41.95 -16.99
C ILE A 178 -9.80 -43.01 -17.70
N GLN A 179 -11.02 -42.66 -18.11
CA GLN A 179 -11.94 -43.50 -18.84
C GLN A 179 -12.47 -42.74 -20.07
N PRO A 180 -12.88 -43.48 -21.14
CA PRO A 180 -13.63 -42.89 -22.24
C PRO A 180 -14.92 -42.23 -21.72
N ILE A 181 -15.38 -41.20 -22.43
CA ILE A 181 -16.67 -40.58 -22.14
C ILE A 181 -17.76 -41.49 -22.71
N GLU A 182 -18.66 -41.97 -21.86
CA GLU A 182 -19.79 -42.82 -22.25
C GLU A 182 -20.92 -41.99 -22.89
N ASP A 183 -21.57 -42.54 -23.92
CA ASP A 183 -22.70 -41.95 -24.63
C ASP A 183 -22.52 -40.47 -25.00
N PRO A 184 -21.40 -40.11 -25.65
CA PRO A 184 -21.04 -38.70 -25.85
C PRO A 184 -22.00 -37.98 -26.81
N LEU A 185 -22.46 -38.65 -27.84
CA LEU A 185 -23.41 -38.08 -28.82
C LEU A 185 -24.77 -37.85 -28.16
N ASP A 186 -25.27 -38.83 -27.42
CA ASP A 186 -26.54 -38.72 -26.69
C ASP A 186 -26.52 -37.59 -25.65
N LYS A 187 -25.39 -37.35 -25.02
CA LYS A 187 -25.22 -36.21 -24.12
C LYS A 187 -25.25 -34.89 -24.89
N VAL A 188 -24.53 -34.79 -26.01
CA VAL A 188 -24.46 -33.54 -26.80
C VAL A 188 -25.82 -33.13 -27.34
N ILE A 189 -26.64 -34.07 -27.84
CA ILE A 189 -27.96 -33.75 -28.39
C ILE A 189 -28.98 -33.27 -27.33
N GLN A 190 -28.71 -33.49 -26.04
CA GLN A 190 -29.53 -32.99 -24.94
C GLN A 190 -29.12 -31.56 -24.49
N ILE A 191 -28.00 -31.05 -25.00
CA ILE A 191 -27.51 -29.74 -24.65
C ILE A 191 -27.93 -28.74 -25.74
N GLU A 192 -28.55 -27.65 -25.33
CA GLU A 192 -28.94 -26.57 -26.23
C GLU A 192 -27.90 -25.45 -26.22
N GLY A 193 -27.38 -25.11 -27.41
CA GLY A 193 -26.67 -23.84 -27.63
C GLY A 193 -27.69 -22.71 -27.74
N VAL A 194 -27.47 -21.62 -27.00
CA VAL A 194 -28.42 -20.51 -26.96
C VAL A 194 -27.73 -19.17 -27.26
N SER A 195 -28.48 -18.26 -27.84
CA SER A 195 -28.12 -16.83 -27.88
C SER A 195 -28.84 -16.11 -26.77
N PHE A 196 -28.15 -15.19 -26.12
CA PHE A 196 -28.69 -14.40 -24.99
C PHE A 196 -28.06 -13.04 -24.92
N ASN A 197 -28.63 -12.16 -24.09
CA ASN A 197 -28.01 -10.89 -23.71
C ASN A 197 -27.68 -10.91 -22.22
N TRP A 198 -26.50 -10.42 -21.89
CA TRP A 198 -26.12 -10.20 -20.48
C TRP A 198 -27.04 -9.16 -19.83
N LYS A 199 -27.61 -9.46 -18.68
CA LYS A 199 -28.52 -8.54 -17.96
C LYS A 199 -27.83 -7.23 -17.56
N GLN A 200 -26.53 -7.26 -17.30
CA GLN A 200 -25.75 -6.13 -16.83
C GLN A 200 -25.65 -4.98 -17.85
N ASP A 201 -25.38 -5.32 -19.11
CA ASP A 201 -25.03 -4.34 -20.17
C ASP A 201 -25.79 -4.57 -21.50
N ASN A 202 -26.72 -5.51 -21.50
CA ASN A 202 -27.48 -5.93 -22.68
C ASN A 202 -26.62 -6.40 -23.89
N ARG A 203 -25.34 -6.76 -23.64
CA ARG A 203 -24.43 -7.26 -24.68
C ARG A 203 -24.84 -8.65 -25.14
N PRO A 204 -24.98 -8.87 -26.48
CA PRO A 204 -25.31 -10.19 -27.03
C PRO A 204 -24.16 -11.19 -26.84
N ALA A 205 -24.50 -12.43 -26.60
CA ALA A 205 -23.55 -13.52 -26.43
C ALA A 205 -24.18 -14.88 -26.92
N LEU A 206 -23.31 -15.86 -27.08
CA LEU A 206 -23.68 -17.25 -27.35
C LEU A 206 -23.10 -18.12 -26.25
N GLY A 207 -23.77 -19.19 -25.89
CA GLY A 207 -23.29 -20.13 -24.90
C GLY A 207 -24.29 -21.24 -24.59
N VAL A 208 -24.17 -21.79 -23.40
CA VAL A 208 -25.04 -22.82 -22.83
C VAL A 208 -25.60 -22.38 -21.51
N ILE A 209 -26.66 -23.02 -21.04
CA ILE A 209 -27.26 -22.72 -19.72
C ILE A 209 -26.77 -23.75 -18.70
N ALA A 210 -26.19 -23.27 -17.60
CA ALA A 210 -25.60 -24.12 -16.54
C ALA A 210 -26.62 -25.15 -15.99
N ASP A 211 -27.87 -24.74 -15.74
CA ASP A 211 -28.93 -25.65 -15.24
C ASP A 211 -29.32 -26.75 -16.21
N GLN A 212 -29.10 -26.56 -17.50
CA GLN A 212 -29.31 -27.63 -18.52
C GLN A 212 -28.12 -28.58 -18.56
N ILE A 213 -26.90 -28.04 -18.54
CA ILE A 213 -25.65 -28.82 -18.47
C ILE A 213 -25.61 -29.70 -17.21
N GLU A 214 -25.98 -29.17 -16.07
CA GLU A 214 -26.00 -29.92 -14.79
C GLU A 214 -26.85 -31.19 -14.83
N LYS A 215 -27.94 -31.18 -15.58
CA LYS A 215 -28.81 -32.35 -15.72
C LYS A 215 -28.21 -33.47 -16.57
N VAL A 216 -27.29 -33.13 -17.47
CA VAL A 216 -26.69 -34.04 -18.43
C VAL A 216 -25.27 -34.41 -18.04
N ILE A 217 -24.46 -33.44 -17.58
CA ILE A 217 -23.05 -33.59 -17.21
C ILE A 217 -22.78 -32.71 -16.01
N PRO A 218 -23.16 -33.10 -14.79
CA PRO A 218 -23.00 -32.30 -13.59
C PRO A 218 -21.55 -31.96 -13.31
N GLU A 219 -20.58 -32.77 -13.74
CA GLU A 219 -19.15 -32.56 -13.56
C GLU A 219 -18.60 -31.29 -14.24
N LEU A 220 -19.33 -30.72 -15.17
CA LEU A 220 -18.97 -29.48 -15.86
C LEU A 220 -19.54 -28.23 -15.20
N VAL A 221 -20.37 -28.38 -14.15
CA VAL A 221 -20.99 -27.24 -13.47
C VAL A 221 -20.41 -27.08 -12.10
N HIS A 222 -20.05 -25.85 -11.75
CA HIS A 222 -19.46 -25.50 -10.45
C HIS A 222 -20.17 -24.28 -9.84
N GLY A 223 -20.18 -24.22 -8.49
CA GLY A 223 -20.85 -23.16 -7.73
C GLY A 223 -22.37 -23.30 -7.72
N ASP A 224 -23.01 -22.68 -6.72
CA ASP A 224 -24.46 -22.75 -6.53
C ASP A 224 -25.14 -21.41 -6.90
N ASP A 225 -24.51 -20.28 -6.60
CA ASP A 225 -25.06 -18.95 -6.87
C ASP A 225 -23.93 -17.91 -7.06
N PRO A 226 -23.60 -17.52 -8.29
CA PRO A 226 -24.09 -18.09 -9.56
C PRO A 226 -23.37 -19.40 -9.93
N LYS A 227 -24.07 -20.24 -10.71
CA LYS A 227 -23.49 -21.42 -11.35
C LYS A 227 -22.57 -21.04 -12.50
N THR A 228 -21.48 -21.81 -12.69
CA THR A 228 -20.51 -21.63 -13.78
C THR A 228 -20.33 -22.93 -14.56
N VAL A 229 -19.95 -22.83 -15.82
CA VAL A 229 -19.72 -24.00 -16.73
C VAL A 229 -18.24 -24.07 -17.09
N ASN A 230 -17.65 -25.25 -16.97
CA ASN A 230 -16.32 -25.55 -17.51
C ASN A 230 -16.39 -25.81 -19.02
N TYR A 231 -16.23 -24.77 -19.82
CA TYR A 231 -16.26 -24.84 -21.28
C TYR A 231 -15.15 -25.73 -21.87
N ASN A 232 -13.98 -25.84 -21.22
CA ASN A 232 -12.90 -26.72 -21.67
C ASN A 232 -13.32 -28.21 -21.62
N GLY A 233 -14.14 -28.60 -20.66
CA GLY A 233 -14.69 -29.95 -20.56
C GLY A 233 -15.66 -30.28 -21.68
N LEU A 234 -16.43 -29.30 -22.17
CA LEU A 234 -17.32 -29.49 -23.34
C LEU A 234 -16.53 -29.84 -24.61
N VAL A 235 -15.29 -29.36 -24.76
CA VAL A 235 -14.44 -29.71 -25.90
C VAL A 235 -14.14 -31.21 -25.92
N GLY A 236 -13.81 -31.81 -24.78
CA GLY A 236 -13.59 -33.26 -24.66
C GLY A 236 -14.83 -34.09 -25.06
N LEU A 237 -16.01 -33.68 -24.58
CA LEU A 237 -17.28 -34.30 -24.94
C LEU A 237 -17.54 -34.19 -26.44
N LEU A 238 -17.37 -33.02 -27.05
CA LEU A 238 -17.56 -32.79 -28.47
C LEU A 238 -16.63 -33.67 -29.34
N ILE A 239 -15.37 -33.84 -28.92
CA ILE A 239 -14.41 -34.71 -29.61
C ILE A 239 -14.95 -36.16 -29.70
N GLU A 240 -15.40 -36.69 -28.57
CA GLU A 240 -15.90 -38.08 -28.55
C GLU A 240 -17.26 -38.21 -29.27
N ALA A 241 -18.15 -37.23 -29.17
CA ALA A 241 -19.41 -37.20 -29.91
C ALA A 241 -19.21 -37.19 -31.44
N VAL A 242 -18.24 -36.39 -31.93
CA VAL A 242 -17.87 -36.36 -33.36
C VAL A 242 -17.32 -37.72 -33.83
N LYS A 243 -16.50 -38.39 -33.01
CA LYS A 243 -16.00 -39.74 -33.34
C LYS A 243 -17.11 -40.78 -33.40
N GLU A 244 -18.04 -40.75 -32.46
CA GLU A 244 -19.21 -41.63 -32.48
C GLU A 244 -20.05 -41.37 -33.71
N GLN A 245 -20.37 -40.10 -34.02
CA GLN A 245 -21.12 -39.72 -35.20
C GLN A 245 -20.43 -40.18 -36.50
N GLN A 246 -19.08 -40.07 -36.57
CA GLN A 246 -18.33 -40.57 -37.74
C GLN A 246 -18.48 -42.10 -37.90
N THR A 247 -18.43 -42.85 -36.81
CA THR A 247 -18.62 -44.30 -36.83
C THR A 247 -20.02 -44.67 -37.34
N GLN A 248 -21.06 -43.95 -36.92
CA GLN A 248 -22.44 -44.16 -37.43
C GLN A 248 -22.54 -43.85 -38.91
N ILE A 249 -21.92 -42.75 -39.39
CA ILE A 249 -21.87 -42.40 -40.81
C ILE A 249 -21.18 -43.47 -41.63
N ASP A 250 -20.06 -44.02 -41.19
CA ASP A 250 -19.32 -45.05 -41.93
C ASP A 250 -20.10 -46.36 -41.97
N SER A 251 -20.78 -46.73 -40.90
CA SER A 251 -21.72 -47.88 -40.89
C SER A 251 -22.89 -47.70 -41.89
N LEU A 252 -23.44 -46.48 -41.94
CA LEU A 252 -24.51 -46.18 -42.90
C LEU A 252 -24.03 -46.27 -44.39
N LYS A 253 -22.80 -45.73 -44.63
CA LYS A 253 -22.19 -45.86 -45.98
C LYS A 253 -21.97 -47.33 -46.41
N GLU A 254 -21.45 -48.17 -45.51
CA GLU A 254 -21.26 -49.61 -45.76
C GLU A 254 -22.58 -50.31 -46.04
N ARG A 255 -23.61 -49.98 -45.26
CA ARG A 255 -24.96 -50.56 -45.51
C ARG A 255 -25.53 -50.13 -46.86
N LEU A 256 -25.33 -48.84 -47.23
CA LEU A 256 -25.78 -48.34 -48.52
C LEU A 256 -25.08 -49.03 -49.70
N SER A 257 -23.75 -49.22 -49.64
CA SER A 257 -22.95 -49.89 -50.64
C SER A 257 -23.34 -51.37 -50.86
N LYS A 258 -24.01 -52.03 -49.91
CA LYS A 258 -24.52 -53.38 -50.01
C LYS A 258 -25.92 -53.46 -50.69
N LEU A 259 -26.55 -52.31 -50.90
CA LEU A 259 -27.86 -52.19 -51.52
C LEU A 259 -27.80 -51.88 -53.07
N GLU A 260 -26.59 -51.42 -53.48
CA GLU A 260 -26.22 -51.22 -54.87
C GLU A 260 -25.69 -52.55 -55.47
#